data_91190f0a4d09d2d1ab9d8af55679078d
#
_entry.id   91190f0a4d09d2d1ab9d8af55679078d
#
_cell.length_a   1.000
_cell.length_b   1.000
_cell.length_c   1.000
_cell.angle_alpha   90.00
_cell.angle_beta   90.00
_cell.angle_gamma   90.00
#
_symmetry.space_group_name_H-M   'P 1'
#
loop_
_entity.id
_entity.type
_entity.pdbx_description
1 polymer ?
#
loop_
_entity_poly.entity_id
_entity_poly.type
_entity_poly.pdbx_seq_one_letter_code
_entity_poly.pdbx_strand_id
1 'polypeptide(L)'
;DDQMRLLQVRDWLAGQSWWDITQYRMNLPDGGQMHWSRLVELPLALLVLAFSPLFGQHGAEMLAGTMVPLLLLGWITFMLAKIAQRISSREAALVATLITLSSSTLLMQLRPMRVDHHGWQIAMAVLALSTMFWTNSRNAGRILGLALAIWLHISLEGAPMTAAFFLFLG
;
A
#
# COMPACT_ATOMS: atom_id res chain seq x y z
N ASP A 1 12.64 -8.35 1.71
CA ASP A 1 11.64 -7.53 2.45
C ASP A 1 10.31 -8.27 2.62
N ASP A 2 9.75 -8.90 1.58
CA ASP A 2 8.44 -9.55 1.62
C ASP A 2 8.32 -10.65 2.70
N GLN A 3 9.30 -11.56 2.77
CA GLN A 3 9.32 -12.62 3.78
C GLN A 3 9.46 -12.07 5.19
N MET A 4 10.28 -11.02 5.36
CA MET A 4 10.47 -10.36 6.64
C MET A 4 9.16 -9.72 7.13
N ARG A 5 8.40 -9.12 6.23
CA ARG A 5 7.09 -8.54 6.53
C ARG A 5 6.09 -9.59 7.02
N LEU A 6 6.02 -10.74 6.37
CA LEU A 6 5.18 -11.85 6.84
C LEU A 6 5.63 -12.39 8.20
N LEU A 7 6.94 -12.44 8.48
CA LEU A 7 7.45 -12.79 9.81
C LEU A 7 7.01 -11.78 10.87
N GLN A 8 7.07 -10.49 10.58
CA GLN A 8 6.59 -9.44 11.49
C GLN A 8 5.09 -9.55 11.77
N VAL A 9 4.28 -9.87 10.75
CA VAL A 9 2.85 -10.13 10.94
C VAL A 9 2.65 -11.34 11.87
N ARG A 10 3.39 -12.42 11.69
CA ARG A 10 3.33 -13.59 12.60
C ARG A 10 3.68 -13.23 14.03
N ASP A 11 4.79 -12.52 14.24
CA ASP A 11 5.25 -12.13 15.57
C ASP A 11 4.24 -11.20 16.26
N TRP A 12 3.68 -10.26 15.50
CA TRP A 12 2.62 -9.40 15.99
C TRP A 12 1.36 -10.18 16.39
N LEU A 13 0.87 -11.08 15.55
CA LEU A 13 -0.29 -11.93 15.86
C LEU A 13 -0.01 -12.92 17.01
N ALA A 14 1.26 -13.26 17.24
CA ALA A 14 1.69 -14.08 18.38
C ALA A 14 1.87 -13.28 19.68
N GLY A 15 1.60 -11.97 19.68
CA GLY A 15 1.60 -11.12 20.88
C GLY A 15 2.73 -10.10 20.99
N GLN A 16 3.58 -9.94 19.98
CA GLN A 16 4.54 -8.83 19.95
C GLN A 16 3.79 -7.50 19.97
N SER A 17 4.24 -6.54 20.78
CA SER A 17 3.60 -5.22 20.87
C SER A 17 3.56 -4.50 19.50
N TRP A 18 2.51 -3.75 19.24
CA TRP A 18 2.40 -2.87 18.07
C TRP A 18 3.62 -1.93 17.92
N TRP A 19 4.13 -1.43 19.04
CA TRP A 19 5.24 -0.47 19.09
C TRP A 19 6.61 -1.15 19.02
N ASP A 20 6.68 -2.46 19.22
CA ASP A 20 7.93 -3.22 19.13
C ASP A 20 8.09 -3.73 17.70
N ILE A 21 8.89 -3.01 16.91
CA ILE A 21 9.22 -3.36 15.52
C ILE A 21 10.53 -4.15 15.40
N THR A 22 11.04 -4.67 16.51
CA THR A 22 12.29 -5.45 16.54
C THR A 22 12.09 -6.83 15.96
N GLN A 23 12.93 -7.21 15.02
CA GLN A 23 13.01 -8.59 14.52
C GLN A 23 14.11 -9.34 15.27
N TYR A 24 13.69 -10.12 16.26
CA TYR A 24 14.59 -10.83 17.18
C TYR A 24 15.35 -12.01 16.54
N ARG A 25 15.03 -12.41 15.30
CA ARG A 25 15.77 -13.42 14.53
C ARG A 25 16.96 -12.85 13.79
N MET A 26 17.12 -11.53 13.80
CA MET A 26 18.23 -10.82 13.17
C MET A 26 19.15 -10.26 14.26
N ASN A 27 20.46 -10.16 13.97
CA ASN A 27 21.43 -9.50 14.84
C ASN A 27 21.37 -9.96 16.31
N LEU A 28 21.42 -11.26 16.52
CA LEU A 28 21.39 -11.86 17.87
C LEU A 28 22.55 -11.36 18.74
N PRO A 29 22.33 -11.10 20.05
CA PRO A 29 21.10 -11.33 20.82
C PRO A 29 20.11 -10.16 20.80
N ASP A 30 20.49 -8.96 20.35
CA ASP A 30 19.75 -7.72 20.54
C ASP A 30 18.54 -7.54 19.59
N GLY A 31 18.53 -8.28 18.51
CA GLY A 31 17.55 -8.11 17.45
C GLY A 31 17.91 -6.97 16.48
N GLY A 32 17.18 -6.87 15.37
CA GLY A 32 17.28 -5.79 14.39
C GLY A 32 16.03 -4.94 14.37
N GLN A 33 16.13 -3.65 14.62
CA GLN A 33 14.99 -2.75 14.49
C GLN A 33 14.62 -2.55 13.00
N MET A 34 13.35 -2.79 12.67
CA MET A 34 12.85 -2.52 11.33
C MET A 34 12.47 -1.03 11.22
N HIS A 35 12.83 -0.43 10.09
CA HIS A 35 12.64 1.01 9.85
C HIS A 35 11.31 1.33 9.14
N TRP A 36 10.49 0.32 8.87
CA TRP A 36 9.22 0.51 8.16
C TRP A 36 8.00 0.43 9.09
N SER A 37 6.94 1.07 8.65
CA SER A 37 5.69 1.14 9.38
C SER A 37 4.92 -0.19 9.39
N ARG A 38 4.32 -0.53 10.54
CA ARG A 38 3.35 -1.63 10.65
C ARG A 38 2.00 -1.34 9.97
N LEU A 39 1.76 -0.10 9.54
CA LEU A 39 0.48 0.26 8.93
C LEU A 39 0.13 -0.61 7.73
N VAL A 40 1.15 -0.94 6.92
CA VAL A 40 0.98 -1.82 5.74
C VAL A 40 0.79 -3.30 6.11
N GLU A 41 1.05 -3.68 7.35
CA GLU A 41 0.84 -5.03 7.88
C GLU A 41 -0.63 -5.26 8.29
N LEU A 42 -1.39 -4.19 8.59
CA LEU A 42 -2.78 -4.28 9.02
C LEU A 42 -3.66 -5.11 8.08
N PRO A 43 -3.70 -4.86 6.76
CA PRO A 43 -4.52 -5.66 5.86
C PRO A 43 -4.08 -7.11 5.77
N LEU A 44 -2.77 -7.36 5.85
CA LEU A 44 -2.23 -8.73 5.88
C LEU A 44 -2.69 -9.46 7.15
N ALA A 45 -2.52 -8.84 8.32
CA ALA A 45 -2.91 -9.40 9.60
C ALA A 45 -4.42 -9.69 9.66
N LEU A 46 -5.26 -8.76 9.18
CA LEU A 46 -6.71 -8.94 9.12
C LEU A 46 -7.11 -10.13 8.26
N LEU A 47 -6.50 -10.29 7.08
CA LEU A 47 -6.78 -11.44 6.20
C LEU A 47 -6.26 -12.74 6.82
N VAL A 48 -5.07 -12.74 7.42
CA VAL A 48 -4.53 -13.92 8.11
C VAL A 48 -5.46 -14.34 9.24
N LEU A 49 -5.91 -13.42 10.10
CA LEU A 49 -6.87 -13.73 11.18
C LEU A 49 -8.20 -14.27 10.64
N ALA A 50 -8.73 -13.66 9.57
CA ALA A 50 -10.01 -14.07 9.00
C ALA A 50 -9.96 -15.46 8.37
N PHE A 51 -8.85 -15.81 7.72
CA PHE A 51 -8.75 -17.04 6.94
C PHE A 51 -7.98 -18.18 7.62
N SER A 52 -7.24 -17.91 8.70
CA SER A 52 -6.51 -18.97 9.42
C SER A 52 -7.39 -20.09 9.98
N PRO A 53 -8.64 -19.84 10.44
CA PRO A 53 -9.52 -20.92 10.87
C PRO A 53 -9.94 -21.90 9.76
N LEU A 54 -9.92 -21.41 8.50
CA LEU A 54 -10.37 -22.19 7.33
C LEU A 54 -9.20 -22.89 6.63
N PHE A 55 -8.05 -22.21 6.50
CA PHE A 55 -6.92 -22.65 5.68
C PHE A 55 -5.64 -22.94 6.47
N GLY A 56 -5.70 -22.80 7.80
CA GLY A 56 -4.51 -22.84 8.65
C GLY A 56 -3.62 -21.60 8.46
N GLN A 57 -2.63 -21.43 9.34
CA GLN A 57 -1.72 -20.28 9.36
C GLN A 57 -1.04 -20.05 8.00
N HIS A 58 -0.40 -21.09 7.46
CA HIS A 58 0.35 -20.98 6.20
C HIS A 58 -0.56 -20.65 5.00
N GLY A 59 -1.72 -21.32 4.89
CA GLY A 59 -2.69 -21.07 3.82
C GLY A 59 -3.25 -19.65 3.87
N ALA A 60 -3.55 -19.14 5.07
CA ALA A 60 -4.02 -17.78 5.28
C ALA A 60 -2.96 -16.72 4.89
N GLU A 61 -1.69 -16.96 5.21
CA GLU A 61 -0.58 -16.08 4.82
C GLU A 61 -0.37 -16.03 3.31
N MET A 62 -0.43 -17.19 2.62
CA MET A 62 -0.34 -17.27 1.17
C MET A 62 -1.51 -16.54 0.50
N LEU A 63 -2.70 -16.69 1.06
CA LEU A 63 -3.89 -15.99 0.58
C LEU A 63 -3.77 -14.48 0.80
N ALA A 64 -3.40 -14.03 2.00
CA ALA A 64 -3.22 -12.62 2.32
C ALA A 64 -2.13 -11.98 1.45
N GLY A 65 -0.97 -12.65 1.31
CA GLY A 65 0.14 -12.19 0.47
C GLY A 65 -0.19 -12.13 -1.02
N THR A 66 -1.20 -12.88 -1.46
CA THR A 66 -1.71 -12.82 -2.84
C THR A 66 -2.79 -11.75 -2.99
N MET A 67 -3.75 -11.71 -2.07
CA MET A 67 -4.91 -10.82 -2.19
C MET A 67 -4.54 -9.34 -2.02
N VAL A 68 -3.68 -8.99 -1.05
CA VAL A 68 -3.37 -7.58 -0.76
C VAL A 68 -2.77 -6.87 -1.97
N PRO A 69 -1.68 -7.35 -2.61
CA PRO A 69 -1.14 -6.66 -3.78
C PRO A 69 -2.10 -6.65 -4.97
N LEU A 70 -2.91 -7.70 -5.19
CA LEU A 70 -3.89 -7.72 -6.26
C LEU A 70 -5.05 -6.74 -6.01
N LEU A 71 -5.51 -6.59 -4.77
CA LEU A 71 -6.50 -5.59 -4.41
C LEU A 71 -5.96 -4.16 -4.60
N LEU A 72 -4.70 -3.92 -4.23
CA LEU A 72 -4.02 -2.65 -4.50
C LEU A 72 -3.93 -2.39 -6.01
N LEU A 73 -3.54 -3.38 -6.82
CA LEU A 73 -3.48 -3.25 -8.28
C LEU A 73 -4.85 -2.88 -8.85
N GLY A 74 -5.91 -3.59 -8.44
CA GLY A 74 -7.27 -3.31 -8.85
C GLY A 74 -7.71 -1.89 -8.47
N TRP A 75 -7.42 -1.48 -7.24
CA TRP A 75 -7.75 -0.14 -6.75
C TRP A 75 -6.98 0.97 -7.49
N ILE A 76 -5.66 0.81 -7.68
CA ILE A 76 -4.82 1.75 -8.44
C ILE A 76 -5.34 1.89 -9.88
N THR A 77 -5.62 0.76 -10.53
CA THR A 77 -6.16 0.72 -11.89
C THR A 77 -7.50 1.46 -11.98
N PHE A 78 -8.41 1.19 -11.03
CA PHE A 78 -9.70 1.89 -10.95
C PHE A 78 -9.53 3.40 -10.79
N MET A 79 -8.65 3.84 -9.90
CA MET A 79 -8.41 5.27 -9.65
C MET A 79 -7.81 5.96 -10.88
N LEU A 80 -6.81 5.36 -11.54
CA LEU A 80 -6.21 5.89 -12.77
C LEU A 80 -7.23 5.96 -13.91
N ALA A 81 -8.08 4.94 -14.06
CA ALA A 81 -9.16 4.97 -15.04
C ALA A 81 -10.15 6.11 -14.74
N LYS A 82 -10.49 6.34 -13.47
CA LYS A 82 -11.35 7.47 -13.05
C LYS A 82 -10.72 8.83 -13.33
N ILE A 83 -9.42 8.99 -13.09
CA ILE A 83 -8.69 10.21 -13.44
C ILE A 83 -8.75 10.44 -14.96
N ALA A 84 -8.39 9.43 -15.77
CA ALA A 84 -8.42 9.50 -17.23
C ALA A 84 -9.84 9.84 -17.77
N GLN A 85 -10.86 9.24 -17.20
CA GLN A 85 -12.25 9.54 -17.54
C GLN A 85 -12.62 11.00 -17.28
N ARG A 86 -12.15 11.58 -16.17
CA ARG A 86 -12.43 12.97 -15.80
C ARG A 86 -11.68 13.99 -16.65
N ILE A 87 -10.44 13.63 -17.07
CA ILE A 87 -9.61 14.52 -17.92
C ILE A 87 -10.10 14.50 -19.37
N SER A 88 -10.58 13.36 -19.87
CA SER A 88 -10.86 13.19 -21.29
C SER A 88 -12.20 12.46 -21.52
N SER A 89 -12.22 11.12 -21.53
CA SER A 89 -13.38 10.36 -21.96
C SER A 89 -13.43 8.95 -21.34
N ARG A 90 -14.51 8.20 -21.64
CA ARG A 90 -14.61 6.79 -21.23
C ARG A 90 -13.61 5.91 -21.96
N GLU A 91 -13.31 6.24 -23.21
CA GLU A 91 -12.30 5.53 -24.02
C GLU A 91 -10.91 5.73 -23.43
N ALA A 92 -10.60 6.94 -22.96
CA ALA A 92 -9.35 7.22 -22.23
C ALA A 92 -9.23 6.39 -20.96
N ALA A 93 -10.34 6.16 -20.23
CA ALA A 93 -10.34 5.29 -19.06
C ALA A 93 -10.01 3.83 -19.43
N LEU A 94 -10.53 3.31 -20.55
CA LEU A 94 -10.18 1.97 -21.03
C LEU A 94 -8.71 1.87 -21.41
N VAL A 95 -8.19 2.87 -22.12
CA VAL A 95 -6.76 2.92 -22.47
C VAL A 95 -5.89 2.98 -21.22
N ALA A 96 -6.23 3.83 -20.24
CA ALA A 96 -5.52 3.91 -18.96
C ALA A 96 -5.53 2.56 -18.22
N THR A 97 -6.66 1.87 -18.21
CA THR A 97 -6.78 0.51 -17.63
C THR A 97 -5.82 -0.47 -18.31
N LEU A 98 -5.81 -0.50 -19.65
CA LEU A 98 -4.95 -1.41 -20.41
C LEU A 98 -3.46 -1.09 -20.16
N ILE A 99 -3.08 0.20 -20.19
CA ILE A 99 -1.70 0.63 -19.91
C ILE A 99 -1.29 0.23 -18.49
N THR A 100 -2.15 0.46 -17.50
CA THR A 100 -1.87 0.12 -16.09
C THR A 100 -1.63 -1.38 -15.94
N LEU A 101 -2.52 -2.21 -16.50
CA LEU A 101 -2.42 -3.67 -16.42
C LEU A 101 -1.33 -4.28 -17.30
N SER A 102 -0.78 -3.55 -18.25
CA SER A 102 0.37 -3.96 -19.06
C SER A 102 1.71 -3.35 -18.59
N SER A 103 1.69 -2.48 -17.58
CA SER A 103 2.90 -1.87 -17.03
C SER A 103 3.73 -2.90 -16.27
N SER A 104 4.85 -3.33 -16.85
CA SER A 104 5.76 -4.30 -16.23
C SER A 104 6.27 -3.82 -14.87
N THR A 105 6.60 -2.55 -14.73
CA THR A 105 7.07 -1.94 -13.47
C THR A 105 6.00 -2.05 -12.39
N LEU A 106 4.76 -1.71 -12.71
CA LEU A 106 3.65 -1.77 -11.74
C LEU A 106 3.34 -3.22 -11.36
N LEU A 107 3.29 -4.13 -12.34
CA LEU A 107 3.06 -5.56 -12.11
C LEU A 107 4.16 -6.19 -11.26
N MET A 108 5.42 -5.78 -11.41
CA MET A 108 6.51 -6.23 -10.56
C MET A 108 6.33 -5.81 -9.09
N GLN A 109 5.78 -4.63 -8.83
CA GLN A 109 5.55 -4.12 -7.46
C GLN A 109 4.26 -4.65 -6.83
N LEU A 110 3.33 -5.18 -7.62
CA LEU A 110 2.01 -5.62 -7.16
C LEU A 110 1.71 -7.10 -7.53
N ARG A 111 2.75 -7.88 -7.83
CA ARG A 111 2.61 -9.32 -8.07
C ARG A 111 2.24 -10.06 -6.77
N PRO A 112 1.62 -11.23 -6.85
CA PRO A 112 1.39 -12.09 -5.70
C PRO A 112 2.63 -12.26 -4.83
N MET A 113 2.48 -12.21 -3.51
CA MET A 113 3.53 -12.28 -2.50
C MET A 113 4.49 -11.08 -2.44
N ARG A 114 4.24 -10.02 -3.20
CA ARG A 114 4.94 -8.75 -3.07
C ARG A 114 4.22 -7.87 -2.04
N VAL A 115 4.54 -8.03 -0.77
CA VAL A 115 3.84 -7.41 0.36
C VAL A 115 4.61 -6.27 1.01
N ASP A 116 5.62 -5.75 0.33
CA ASP A 116 6.39 -4.60 0.81
C ASP A 116 5.58 -3.29 0.74
N HIS A 117 6.22 -2.19 1.09
CA HIS A 117 5.58 -0.88 1.20
C HIS A 117 5.39 -0.14 -0.15
N HIS A 118 6.07 -0.55 -1.22
CA HIS A 118 6.06 0.17 -2.51
C HIS A 118 4.66 0.21 -3.15
N GLY A 119 3.92 -0.90 -3.10
CA GLY A 119 2.54 -0.94 -3.60
C GLY A 119 1.63 0.08 -2.89
N TRP A 120 1.81 0.24 -1.59
CA TRP A 120 1.08 1.21 -0.78
C TRP A 120 1.50 2.65 -1.08
N GLN A 121 2.78 2.91 -1.31
CA GLN A 121 3.26 4.22 -1.75
C GLN A 121 2.62 4.63 -3.08
N ILE A 122 2.60 3.72 -4.07
CA ILE A 122 1.94 3.98 -5.35
C ILE A 122 0.44 4.26 -5.14
N ALA A 123 -0.22 3.49 -4.28
CA ALA A 123 -1.62 3.72 -3.95
C ALA A 123 -1.84 5.11 -3.35
N MET A 124 -1.03 5.55 -2.39
CA MET A 124 -1.15 6.88 -1.79
C MET A 124 -0.86 8.00 -2.80
N ALA A 125 0.14 7.81 -3.68
CA ALA A 125 0.44 8.75 -4.76
C ALA A 125 -0.76 8.94 -5.71
N VAL A 126 -1.37 7.84 -6.14
CA VAL A 126 -2.55 7.88 -7.02
C VAL A 126 -3.76 8.46 -6.31
N LEU A 127 -3.94 8.17 -5.01
CA LEU A 127 -5.00 8.79 -4.21
C LEU A 127 -4.81 10.30 -4.11
N ALA A 128 -3.61 10.76 -3.75
CA ALA A 128 -3.27 12.18 -3.69
C ALA A 128 -3.54 12.88 -5.03
N LEU A 129 -3.03 12.31 -6.14
CA LEU A 129 -3.26 12.82 -7.49
C LEU A 129 -4.75 12.89 -7.83
N SER A 130 -5.53 11.88 -7.46
CA SER A 130 -6.96 11.83 -7.78
C SER A 130 -7.75 12.98 -7.18
N THR A 131 -7.34 13.49 -6.01
CA THR A 131 -8.02 14.58 -5.32
C THR A 131 -8.00 15.89 -6.10
N MET A 132 -7.00 16.10 -6.95
CA MET A 132 -6.91 17.29 -7.82
C MET A 132 -8.07 17.38 -8.83
N PHE A 133 -8.75 16.29 -9.08
CA PHE A 133 -9.89 16.22 -10.02
C PHE A 133 -11.25 16.12 -9.30
N TRP A 134 -11.31 16.33 -7.99
CA TRP A 134 -12.56 16.28 -7.24
C TRP A 134 -13.27 17.64 -7.26
N THR A 135 -14.59 17.62 -7.40
CA THR A 135 -15.42 18.83 -7.43
C THR A 135 -15.59 19.46 -6.04
N ASN A 136 -15.57 18.66 -4.98
CA ASN A 136 -15.68 19.13 -3.60
C ASN A 136 -14.27 19.40 -3.05
N SER A 137 -13.84 20.66 -3.10
CA SER A 137 -12.50 21.08 -2.66
C SER A 137 -12.21 20.79 -1.19
N ARG A 138 -13.20 20.90 -0.29
CA ARG A 138 -13.02 20.60 1.14
C ARG A 138 -12.70 19.12 1.37
N ASN A 139 -13.45 18.23 0.73
CA ASN A 139 -13.20 16.79 0.84
C ASN A 139 -11.90 16.39 0.12
N ALA A 140 -11.62 17.01 -1.03
CA ALA A 140 -10.37 16.83 -1.75
C ALA A 140 -9.17 17.16 -0.86
N GLY A 141 -9.16 18.34 -0.21
CA GLY A 141 -8.08 18.73 0.69
C GLY A 141 -7.91 17.82 1.91
N ARG A 142 -9.04 17.35 2.51
CA ARG A 142 -8.98 16.39 3.63
C ARG A 142 -8.36 15.05 3.22
N ILE A 143 -8.80 14.50 2.10
CA ILE A 143 -8.29 13.22 1.60
C ILE A 143 -6.83 13.36 1.11
N LEU A 144 -6.48 14.49 0.47
CA LEU A 144 -5.10 14.78 0.11
C LEU A 144 -4.21 14.79 1.35
N GLY A 145 -4.57 15.57 2.36
CA GLY A 145 -3.79 15.64 3.61
C GLY A 145 -3.64 14.28 4.29
N LEU A 146 -4.71 13.49 4.33
CA LEU A 146 -4.68 12.12 4.85
C LEU A 146 -3.77 11.20 4.02
N ALA A 147 -3.88 11.23 2.70
CA ALA A 147 -3.06 10.43 1.80
C ALA A 147 -1.56 10.75 1.96
N LEU A 148 -1.21 12.04 2.02
CA LEU A 148 0.18 12.47 2.21
C LEU A 148 0.71 12.09 3.60
N ALA A 149 -0.09 12.23 4.66
CA ALA A 149 0.30 11.81 6.01
C ALA A 149 0.53 10.30 6.10
N ILE A 150 -0.38 9.49 5.52
CA ILE A 150 -0.22 8.04 5.45
C ILE A 150 1.04 7.69 4.64
N TRP A 151 1.27 8.34 3.52
CA TRP A 151 2.43 8.08 2.66
C TRP A 151 3.74 8.30 3.42
N LEU A 152 3.87 9.46 4.10
CA LEU A 152 5.05 9.76 4.92
C LEU A 152 5.21 8.80 6.10
N HIS A 153 4.10 8.34 6.68
CA HIS A 153 4.13 7.34 7.75
C HIS A 153 4.57 5.96 7.24
N ILE A 154 4.21 5.60 6.00
CA ILE A 154 4.64 4.35 5.38
C ILE A 154 6.14 4.37 5.09
N SER A 155 6.63 5.43 4.46
CA SER A 155 8.04 5.60 4.13
C SER A 155 8.38 7.07 3.82
N LEU A 156 9.53 7.53 4.33
CA LEU A 156 10.07 8.85 4.02
C LEU A 156 10.48 9.02 2.54
N GLU A 157 10.53 7.94 1.76
CA GLU A 157 10.72 8.01 0.30
C GLU A 157 9.60 8.81 -0.39
N GLY A 158 8.42 8.93 0.24
CA GLY A 158 7.33 9.79 -0.21
C GLY A 158 7.57 11.30 -0.01
N ALA A 159 8.60 11.71 0.74
CA ALA A 159 8.81 13.12 1.11
C ALA A 159 9.01 14.06 -0.10
N PRO A 160 9.79 13.73 -1.15
CA PRO A 160 9.92 14.60 -2.32
C PRO A 160 8.60 14.86 -3.03
N MET A 161 7.77 13.82 -3.19
CA MET A 161 6.46 13.95 -3.84
C MET A 161 5.49 14.73 -2.95
N THR A 162 5.51 14.48 -1.64
CA THR A 162 4.70 15.24 -0.67
C THR A 162 5.06 16.72 -0.70
N ALA A 163 6.36 17.06 -0.73
CA ALA A 163 6.82 18.44 -0.88
C ALA A 163 6.34 19.07 -2.20
N ALA A 164 6.37 18.30 -3.32
CA ALA A 164 5.85 18.77 -4.59
C ALA A 164 4.35 19.12 -4.52
N PHE A 165 3.52 18.30 -3.86
CA PHE A 165 2.11 18.62 -3.64
C PHE A 165 1.92 19.91 -2.84
N PHE A 166 2.69 20.12 -1.77
CA PHE A 166 2.63 21.36 -1.00
C PHE A 166 3.05 22.58 -1.80
N LEU A 167 4.12 22.49 -2.60
CA LEU A 167 4.58 23.60 -3.44
C LEU A 167 3.61 23.94 -4.58
N PHE A 168 2.83 22.97 -5.03
CA PHE A 168 1.90 23.18 -6.15
C PHE A 168 0.54 23.72 -5.69
N LEU A 169 0.13 23.46 -4.46
CA LEU A 169 -1.20 23.77 -3.92
C LEU A 169 -1.19 24.86 -2.84
N GLY A 170 -0.02 25.21 -2.31
CA GLY A 170 0.19 26.30 -1.32
C GLY A 170 0.46 27.60 -2.01
#